data_2f57e1de3412e5c049d986523e7491bb
#
_entry.id   2f57e1de3412e5c049d986523e7491bb
#
_cell.length_a   1.000
_cell.length_b   1.000
_cell.length_c   1.000
_cell.angle_alpha   90.00
_cell.angle_beta   90.00
_cell.angle_gamma   90.00
#
_symmetry.space_group_name_H-M   'P 1'
#
loop_
_entity.id
_entity.type
_entity.pdbx_description
1 polymer ?
#
loop_
_entity_poly.entity_id
_entity_poly.type
_entity_poly.pdbx_seq_one_letter_code
_entity_poly.pdbx_strand_id
1 'polypeptide(L)'
;MASELWQFLWRQRWLALRHKKLIYRKLLSAGESPDAPFEMDFFGLCYRGNLNNSIEFNIYYYGAFEKPLLFFLRDALLNLQDAGAGQLFCDIGANIGQHALFMSRFAAHVHAFEPYGTVNAKLTRHMQLNNIGNITLHEVGLSNKAEELSFFAPSGRNQGIGSFDVGSISKGNTDVGKLSLVRGDDYFPTHSIGPVALLKMDVEGFEKPALEGLRATLQHDRPMLVCEISYEGKLAFGSRDDFLATLPPDYELFAFNTRHADGSKAKRRGSRARRSGAFELLPFTSWRQSGQDNIVACPAEKTGLLPRHNR
;
A
#
# COMPACT_ATOMS: atom_id res chain seq x y z
N MET A 1 30.50 -12.56 -18.19
CA MET A 1 30.21 -12.32 -19.66
C MET A 1 28.76 -11.99 -19.96
N ALA A 2 27.76 -12.87 -19.70
CA ALA A 2 26.37 -12.54 -20.01
C ALA A 2 25.83 -11.34 -19.21
N SER A 3 26.18 -11.26 -17.93
CA SER A 3 25.84 -10.16 -17.02
C SER A 3 26.39 -8.80 -17.46
N GLU A 4 27.64 -8.75 -17.81
CA GLU A 4 28.30 -7.52 -18.27
C GLU A 4 27.68 -6.98 -19.55
N LEU A 5 27.32 -7.88 -20.49
CA LEU A 5 26.60 -7.52 -21.71
C LEU A 5 25.22 -6.92 -21.38
N TRP A 6 24.47 -7.54 -20.44
CA TRP A 6 23.18 -7.01 -20.03
C TRP A 6 23.29 -5.65 -19.33
N GLN A 7 24.29 -5.48 -18.48
CA GLN A 7 24.57 -4.19 -17.83
C GLN A 7 24.97 -3.11 -18.85
N PHE A 8 25.80 -3.47 -19.82
CA PHE A 8 26.14 -2.57 -20.93
C PHE A 8 24.88 -2.15 -21.71
N LEU A 9 24.05 -3.08 -22.15
CA LEU A 9 22.83 -2.80 -22.90
C LEU A 9 21.86 -1.93 -22.08
N TRP A 10 21.73 -2.18 -20.78
CA TRP A 10 20.90 -1.37 -19.88
C TRP A 10 21.31 0.11 -19.88
N ARG A 11 22.58 0.40 -19.91
CA ARG A 11 23.12 1.78 -19.85
C ARG A 11 22.94 2.55 -21.17
N GLN A 12 22.60 1.90 -22.29
CA GLN A 12 22.49 2.55 -23.57
C GLN A 12 21.29 3.53 -23.63
N ARG A 13 21.54 4.79 -24.00
CA ARG A 13 20.48 5.81 -24.09
C ARG A 13 19.51 5.57 -25.26
N TRP A 14 20.00 4.98 -26.36
CA TRP A 14 19.18 4.67 -27.53
C TRP A 14 18.20 3.50 -27.32
N LEU A 15 18.41 2.70 -26.29
CA LEU A 15 17.55 1.53 -26.04
C LEU A 15 16.22 1.96 -25.42
N ALA A 16 15.11 1.63 -26.08
CA ALA A 16 13.77 1.97 -25.60
C ALA A 16 13.47 1.35 -24.23
N LEU A 17 12.74 2.07 -23.39
CA LEU A 17 12.43 1.71 -22.00
C LEU A 17 11.85 0.30 -21.84
N ARG A 18 11.01 -0.13 -22.81
CA ARG A 18 10.44 -1.49 -22.82
C ARG A 18 11.53 -2.59 -22.87
N HIS A 19 12.60 -2.36 -23.61
CA HIS A 19 13.71 -3.30 -23.73
C HIS A 19 14.58 -3.27 -22.48
N LYS A 20 14.84 -2.08 -21.92
CA LYS A 20 15.54 -1.93 -20.64
C LYS A 20 14.84 -2.70 -19.54
N LYS A 21 13.49 -2.63 -19.48
CA LYS A 21 12.71 -3.40 -18.51
C LYS A 21 12.91 -4.91 -18.65
N LEU A 22 12.96 -5.44 -19.88
CA LEU A 22 13.21 -6.87 -20.13
C LEU A 22 14.61 -7.28 -19.69
N ILE A 23 15.61 -6.45 -20.00
CA ILE A 23 17.00 -6.65 -19.58
C ILE A 23 17.10 -6.67 -18.05
N TYR A 24 16.53 -5.67 -17.40
CA TYR A 24 16.58 -5.58 -15.94
C TYR A 24 15.92 -6.77 -15.26
N ARG A 25 14.78 -7.25 -15.77
CA ARG A 25 14.14 -8.47 -15.27
C ARG A 25 15.02 -9.70 -15.39
N LYS A 26 15.78 -9.82 -16.49
CA LYS A 26 16.75 -10.91 -16.65
C LYS A 26 17.90 -10.81 -15.66
N LEU A 27 18.41 -9.61 -15.39
CA LEU A 27 19.42 -9.37 -14.36
C LEU A 27 18.90 -9.74 -12.96
N LEU A 28 17.66 -9.35 -12.64
CA LEU A 28 17.02 -9.74 -11.39
C LEU A 28 16.90 -11.25 -11.23
N SER A 29 16.42 -11.94 -12.28
CA SER A 29 16.25 -13.40 -12.25
C SER A 29 17.57 -14.17 -12.18
N ALA A 30 18.67 -13.54 -12.59
CA ALA A 30 20.02 -14.09 -12.47
C ALA A 30 20.69 -13.79 -11.11
N GLY A 31 19.97 -13.13 -10.18
CA GLY A 31 20.55 -12.70 -8.90
C GLY A 31 21.48 -11.48 -9.01
N GLU A 32 21.57 -10.88 -10.19
CA GLU A 32 22.45 -9.77 -10.53
C GLU A 32 21.68 -8.45 -10.58
N SER A 33 21.00 -8.09 -9.50
CA SER A 33 20.28 -6.83 -9.40
C SER A 33 21.27 -5.67 -9.34
N PRO A 34 21.51 -4.93 -10.43
CA PRO A 34 22.42 -3.80 -10.41
C PRO A 34 21.87 -2.69 -9.53
N ASP A 35 22.76 -1.99 -8.85
CA ASP A 35 22.44 -0.72 -8.23
C ASP A 35 22.17 0.29 -9.35
N ALA A 36 20.91 0.74 -9.45
CA ALA A 36 20.44 1.63 -10.50
C ALA A 36 19.57 2.74 -9.89
N PRO A 37 20.19 3.71 -9.21
CA PRO A 37 19.47 4.85 -8.66
C PRO A 37 18.86 5.69 -9.78
N PHE A 38 17.72 6.29 -9.49
CA PHE A 38 17.03 7.20 -10.41
C PHE A 38 16.39 8.37 -9.66
N GLU A 39 16.18 9.44 -10.39
CA GLU A 39 15.37 10.58 -9.98
C GLU A 39 14.31 10.81 -11.06
N MET A 40 13.09 11.12 -10.65
CA MET A 40 11.99 11.41 -11.57
C MET A 40 10.92 12.30 -10.92
N ASP A 41 10.09 12.90 -11.76
CA ASP A 41 8.85 13.52 -11.32
C ASP A 41 7.86 12.46 -10.91
N PHE A 42 7.34 12.57 -9.67
CA PHE A 42 6.29 11.74 -9.12
C PHE A 42 5.08 12.62 -8.82
N PHE A 43 4.27 12.85 -9.85
CA PHE A 43 3.08 13.72 -9.77
C PHE A 43 3.41 15.13 -9.21
N GLY A 44 4.51 15.72 -9.64
CA GLY A 44 4.98 17.04 -9.21
C GLY A 44 5.85 17.04 -7.95
N LEU A 45 6.21 15.87 -7.43
CA LEU A 45 7.19 15.69 -6.36
C LEU A 45 8.48 15.10 -6.94
N CYS A 46 9.63 15.52 -6.43
CA CYS A 46 10.90 14.90 -6.74
C CYS A 46 10.99 13.55 -6.03
N TYR A 47 11.13 12.46 -6.78
CA TYR A 47 11.27 11.11 -6.26
C TYR A 47 12.64 10.53 -6.60
N ARG A 48 13.35 10.07 -5.57
CA ARG A 48 14.64 9.38 -5.69
C ARG A 48 14.50 7.94 -5.25
N GLY A 49 14.69 7.02 -6.17
CA GLY A 49 14.55 5.60 -5.91
C GLY A 49 15.69 4.77 -6.49
N ASN A 50 15.55 3.45 -6.36
CA ASN A 50 16.49 2.48 -6.90
C ASN A 50 15.73 1.32 -7.55
N LEU A 51 16.08 0.96 -8.77
CA LEU A 51 15.39 -0.11 -9.52
C LEU A 51 15.51 -1.50 -8.88
N ASN A 52 16.40 -1.68 -7.90
CA ASN A 52 16.54 -2.94 -7.16
C ASN A 52 15.41 -3.17 -6.13
N ASN A 53 14.52 -2.19 -5.91
CA ASN A 53 13.31 -2.33 -5.12
C ASN A 53 12.10 -2.52 -6.04
N SER A 54 11.21 -3.47 -5.74
CA SER A 54 10.06 -3.82 -6.60
C SER A 54 9.02 -2.69 -6.73
N ILE A 55 8.79 -1.94 -5.65
CA ILE A 55 7.87 -0.79 -5.64
C ILE A 55 8.48 0.33 -6.48
N GLU A 56 9.74 0.69 -6.22
CA GLU A 56 10.45 1.74 -6.94
C GLU A 56 10.65 1.42 -8.42
N PHE A 57 10.83 0.12 -8.77
CA PHE A 57 10.80 -0.34 -10.16
C PHE A 57 9.44 -0.03 -10.84
N ASN A 58 8.32 -0.23 -10.14
CA ASN A 58 7.01 0.10 -10.69
C ASN A 58 6.79 1.61 -10.79
N ILE A 59 7.27 2.40 -9.83
CA ILE A 59 7.25 3.85 -9.89
C ILE A 59 7.99 4.34 -11.14
N TYR A 60 9.21 3.87 -11.37
CA TYR A 60 10.01 4.26 -12.53
C TYR A 60 9.36 3.92 -13.87
N TYR A 61 8.85 2.68 -14.04
CA TYR A 61 8.34 2.21 -15.33
C TYR A 61 6.89 2.56 -15.62
N TYR A 62 6.08 2.80 -14.59
CA TYR A 62 4.64 3.05 -14.74
C TYR A 62 4.19 4.36 -14.12
N GLY A 63 5.09 5.09 -13.50
CA GLY A 63 4.82 6.35 -12.78
C GLY A 63 4.34 6.15 -11.36
N ALA A 64 3.90 4.94 -10.98
CA ALA A 64 3.54 4.57 -9.61
C ALA A 64 3.42 3.05 -9.45
N PHE A 65 3.60 2.55 -8.24
CA PHE A 65 3.12 1.25 -7.81
C PHE A 65 1.62 1.36 -7.50
N GLU A 66 0.84 0.36 -7.81
CA GLU A 66 -0.63 0.36 -7.61
C GLU A 66 -1.34 1.65 -8.06
N LYS A 67 -0.97 2.18 -9.20
CA LYS A 67 -1.49 3.44 -9.73
C LYS A 67 -3.02 3.58 -9.73
N PRO A 68 -3.81 2.51 -10.02
CA PRO A 68 -5.27 2.56 -9.89
C PRO A 68 -5.73 2.85 -8.46
N LEU A 69 -5.07 2.26 -7.46
CA LEU A 69 -5.37 2.49 -6.05
C LEU A 69 -5.05 3.94 -5.65
N LEU A 70 -3.89 4.48 -6.07
CA LEU A 70 -3.56 5.89 -5.82
C LEU A 70 -4.63 6.83 -6.35
N PHE A 71 -5.10 6.61 -7.58
CA PHE A 71 -6.12 7.47 -8.18
C PHE A 71 -7.48 7.28 -7.53
N PHE A 72 -7.82 6.07 -7.11
CA PHE A 72 -9.01 5.82 -6.30
C PHE A 72 -8.96 6.58 -4.97
N LEU A 73 -7.87 6.47 -4.22
CA LEU A 73 -7.70 7.16 -2.93
C LEU A 73 -7.84 8.69 -3.08
N ARG A 74 -7.22 9.26 -4.11
CA ARG A 74 -7.37 10.68 -4.44
C ARG A 74 -8.83 11.05 -4.69
N ASP A 75 -9.49 10.35 -5.61
CA ASP A 75 -10.85 10.66 -6.04
C ASP A 75 -11.85 10.48 -4.88
N ALA A 76 -11.65 9.43 -4.06
CA ALA A 76 -12.43 9.18 -2.85
C ALA A 76 -12.28 10.32 -1.83
N LEU A 77 -11.04 10.73 -1.55
CA LEU A 77 -10.80 11.82 -0.60
C LEU A 77 -11.36 13.14 -1.09
N LEU A 78 -11.22 13.47 -2.38
CA LEU A 78 -11.78 14.70 -2.94
C LEU A 78 -13.32 14.72 -2.84
N ASN A 79 -13.98 13.60 -3.16
CA ASN A 79 -15.44 13.50 -3.00
C ASN A 79 -15.88 13.65 -1.53
N LEU A 80 -15.11 13.08 -0.59
CA LEU A 80 -15.38 13.25 0.85
C LEU A 80 -15.19 14.70 1.30
N GLN A 81 -14.17 15.40 0.81
CA GLN A 81 -13.91 16.81 1.09
C GLN A 81 -15.03 17.71 0.55
N ASP A 82 -15.41 17.50 -0.70
CA ASP A 82 -16.48 18.29 -1.36
C ASP A 82 -17.83 18.12 -0.65
N ALA A 83 -18.07 16.98 -0.03
CA ALA A 83 -19.25 16.70 0.79
C ALA A 83 -19.11 17.14 2.27
N GLY A 84 -17.98 17.71 2.67
CA GLY A 84 -17.71 18.06 4.08
C GLY A 84 -17.54 16.85 5.02
N ALA A 85 -17.26 15.66 4.45
CA ALA A 85 -17.17 14.41 5.20
C ALA A 85 -15.75 14.10 5.72
N GLY A 86 -14.84 15.09 5.69
CA GLY A 86 -13.50 15.01 6.26
C GLY A 86 -12.38 15.08 5.23
N GLN A 87 -11.14 15.27 5.72
CA GLN A 87 -9.97 15.59 4.90
C GLN A 87 -8.70 14.85 5.36
N LEU A 88 -8.81 14.00 6.40
CA LEU A 88 -7.67 13.32 6.99
C LEU A 88 -7.52 11.93 6.37
N PHE A 89 -6.30 11.59 5.95
CA PHE A 89 -5.94 10.30 5.40
C PHE A 89 -4.97 9.55 6.31
N CYS A 90 -5.25 8.28 6.56
CA CYS A 90 -4.34 7.37 7.26
C CYS A 90 -3.81 6.30 6.30
N ASP A 91 -2.48 6.16 6.21
CA ASP A 91 -1.77 5.12 5.45
C ASP A 91 -1.13 4.15 6.45
N ILE A 92 -1.82 3.04 6.73
CA ILE A 92 -1.36 2.02 7.67
C ILE A 92 -0.62 0.92 6.89
N GLY A 93 0.67 0.74 7.23
CA GLY A 93 1.63 0.01 6.41
C GLY A 93 2.13 0.88 5.26
N ALA A 94 2.63 2.07 5.59
CA ALA A 94 3.05 3.06 4.58
C ALA A 94 4.27 2.62 3.77
N ASN A 95 5.07 1.67 4.27
CA ASN A 95 6.26 1.16 3.60
C ASN A 95 7.20 2.32 3.20
N ILE A 96 7.67 2.39 1.96
CA ILE A 96 8.51 3.49 1.46
C ILE A 96 7.76 4.83 1.30
N GLY A 97 6.48 4.89 1.69
CA GLY A 97 5.67 6.10 1.76
C GLY A 97 5.07 6.56 0.44
N GLN A 98 4.99 5.72 -0.59
CA GLN A 98 4.49 6.16 -1.89
C GLN A 98 3.05 6.68 -1.84
N HIS A 99 2.15 5.98 -1.11
CA HIS A 99 0.76 6.40 -0.96
C HIS A 99 0.67 7.68 -0.12
N ALA A 100 1.39 7.75 1.01
CA ALA A 100 1.44 8.93 1.85
C ALA A 100 1.95 10.17 1.09
N LEU A 101 3.05 10.04 0.32
CA LEU A 101 3.60 11.12 -0.52
C LEU A 101 2.59 11.60 -1.56
N PHE A 102 1.93 10.69 -2.27
CA PHE A 102 0.93 11.06 -3.26
C PHE A 102 -0.26 11.77 -2.61
N MET A 103 -0.77 11.21 -1.50
CA MET A 103 -1.95 11.73 -0.81
C MET A 103 -1.69 13.04 -0.07
N SER A 104 -0.45 13.37 0.29
CA SER A 104 -0.11 14.67 0.89
C SER A 104 -0.46 15.87 0.03
N ARG A 105 -0.64 15.67 -1.27
CA ARG A 105 -1.07 16.72 -2.21
C ARG A 105 -2.57 17.00 -2.17
N PHE A 106 -3.35 16.15 -1.54
CA PHE A 106 -4.81 16.19 -1.56
C PHE A 106 -5.41 16.24 -0.16
N ALA A 107 -4.78 15.56 0.81
CA ALA A 107 -5.23 15.53 2.20
C ALA A 107 -4.82 16.80 2.94
N ALA A 108 -5.65 17.26 3.88
CA ALA A 108 -5.26 18.29 4.82
C ALA A 108 -4.08 17.80 5.69
N HIS A 109 -4.15 16.55 6.13
CA HIS A 109 -3.06 15.87 6.82
C HIS A 109 -3.04 14.37 6.49
N VAL A 110 -1.85 13.79 6.49
CA VAL A 110 -1.58 12.35 6.31
C VAL A 110 -0.91 11.80 7.56
N HIS A 111 -1.50 10.78 8.16
CA HIS A 111 -0.84 9.97 9.18
C HIS A 111 -0.35 8.67 8.57
N ALA A 112 0.96 8.49 8.48
CA ALA A 112 1.62 7.33 7.89
C ALA A 112 2.19 6.45 9.00
N PHE A 113 1.78 5.17 9.06
CA PHE A 113 2.24 4.21 10.06
C PHE A 113 3.14 3.18 9.41
N GLU A 114 4.40 3.11 9.85
CA GLU A 114 5.38 2.15 9.36
C GLU A 114 6.43 1.87 10.45
N PRO A 115 6.42 0.69 11.05
CA PRO A 115 7.32 0.37 12.16
C PRO A 115 8.76 0.07 11.71
N TYR A 116 8.99 -0.30 10.43
CA TYR A 116 10.30 -0.74 9.99
C TYR A 116 11.17 0.43 9.53
N GLY A 117 12.13 0.83 10.38
CA GLY A 117 12.98 2.01 10.18
C GLY A 117 13.74 2.06 8.84
N THR A 118 14.09 0.91 8.28
CA THR A 118 14.78 0.86 6.98
C THR A 118 13.93 1.40 5.81
N VAL A 119 12.62 1.17 5.85
CA VAL A 119 11.73 1.65 4.78
C VAL A 119 11.15 3.02 5.10
N ASN A 120 10.83 3.31 6.37
CA ASN A 120 10.28 4.60 6.75
C ASN A 120 11.29 5.76 6.57
N ALA A 121 12.59 5.48 6.68
CA ALA A 121 13.64 6.46 6.37
C ALA A 121 13.57 6.99 4.92
N LYS A 122 13.03 6.21 3.98
CA LYS A 122 12.81 6.67 2.60
C LYS A 122 11.68 7.70 2.55
N LEU A 123 10.60 7.48 3.28
CA LEU A 123 9.50 8.46 3.38
C LEU A 123 10.02 9.78 3.97
N THR A 124 10.72 9.72 5.11
CA THR A 124 11.33 10.90 5.76
C THR A 124 12.22 11.69 4.78
N ARG A 125 13.07 10.98 4.04
CA ARG A 125 13.93 11.62 3.02
C ARG A 125 13.13 12.32 1.93
N HIS A 126 12.04 11.71 1.45
CA HIS A 126 11.19 12.32 0.42
C HIS A 126 10.39 13.51 0.95
N MET A 127 9.93 13.46 2.22
CA MET A 127 9.30 14.60 2.87
C MET A 127 10.26 15.81 2.91
N GLN A 128 11.50 15.59 3.34
CA GLN A 128 12.53 16.63 3.38
C GLN A 128 12.86 17.16 1.97
N LEU A 129 13.04 16.26 1.00
CA LEU A 129 13.38 16.62 -0.39
C LEU A 129 12.34 17.52 -1.05
N ASN A 130 11.08 17.38 -0.66
CA ASN A 130 9.95 18.11 -1.24
C ASN A 130 9.34 19.17 -0.29
N ASN A 131 9.93 19.41 0.86
CA ASN A 131 9.42 20.33 1.89
C ASN A 131 7.96 20.02 2.29
N ILE A 132 7.62 18.72 2.46
CA ILE A 132 6.29 18.28 2.84
C ILE A 132 6.12 18.40 4.35
N GLY A 133 5.17 19.23 4.81
CA GLY A 133 4.90 19.49 6.22
C GLY A 133 3.60 18.89 6.74
N ASN A 134 2.79 18.28 5.87
CA ASN A 134 1.49 17.72 6.23
C ASN A 134 1.46 16.18 6.26
N ILE A 135 2.61 15.54 6.46
CA ILE A 135 2.70 14.11 6.78
C ILE A 135 3.30 13.97 8.17
N THR A 136 2.65 13.21 9.03
CA THR A 136 3.24 12.70 10.28
C THR A 136 3.54 11.22 10.12
N LEU A 137 4.81 10.85 10.24
CA LEU A 137 5.25 9.46 10.27
C LEU A 137 5.20 8.93 11.71
N HIS A 138 4.48 7.83 11.91
CA HIS A 138 4.40 7.07 13.14
C HIS A 138 5.22 5.80 12.99
N GLU A 139 6.34 5.70 13.72
CA GLU A 139 7.26 4.56 13.64
C GLU A 139 6.78 3.37 14.48
N VAL A 140 5.49 3.07 14.36
CA VAL A 140 4.80 1.97 15.05
C VAL A 140 3.88 1.26 14.08
N GLY A 141 3.65 -0.03 14.31
CA GLY A 141 2.59 -0.78 13.66
C GLY A 141 1.31 -0.77 14.48
N LEU A 142 0.17 -1.10 13.86
CA LEU A 142 -1.11 -1.23 14.57
C LEU A 142 -1.44 -2.70 14.84
N SER A 143 -2.00 -2.94 16.03
CA SER A 143 -2.49 -4.24 16.49
C SER A 143 -3.70 -4.04 17.40
N ASN A 144 -4.30 -5.13 17.90
CA ASN A 144 -5.37 -5.07 18.90
C ASN A 144 -4.87 -4.86 20.34
N LYS A 145 -3.55 -4.82 20.54
CA LYS A 145 -2.88 -4.56 21.83
C LYS A 145 -1.51 -3.94 21.62
N ALA A 146 -0.93 -3.36 22.67
CA ALA A 146 0.46 -2.93 22.68
C ALA A 146 1.38 -4.14 22.89
N GLU A 147 2.31 -4.38 21.95
CA GLU A 147 3.26 -5.50 22.01
C GLU A 147 4.50 -5.22 21.16
N GLU A 148 5.55 -6.01 21.38
CA GLU A 148 6.72 -6.05 20.52
C GLU A 148 6.82 -7.43 19.86
N LEU A 149 6.86 -7.47 18.53
CA LEU A 149 6.96 -8.71 17.77
C LEU A 149 8.21 -8.75 16.91
N SER A 150 8.84 -9.93 16.82
CA SER A 150 9.93 -10.15 15.87
C SER A 150 9.43 -9.93 14.44
N PHE A 151 10.21 -9.17 13.68
CA PHE A 151 9.92 -8.87 12.29
C PHE A 151 10.95 -9.51 11.38
N PHE A 152 10.49 -10.11 10.31
CA PHE A 152 11.31 -10.83 9.35
C PHE A 152 11.29 -10.09 8.02
N ALA A 153 12.43 -9.57 7.60
CA ALA A 153 12.59 -8.85 6.34
C ALA A 153 13.55 -9.59 5.40
N PRO A 154 13.45 -9.39 4.08
CA PRO A 154 14.39 -9.98 3.13
C PRO A 154 15.83 -9.55 3.44
N SER A 155 16.76 -10.51 3.52
CA SER A 155 18.21 -10.27 3.73
C SER A 155 18.91 -9.65 2.52
N GLY A 156 18.16 -9.08 1.58
CA GLY A 156 18.67 -8.55 0.33
C GLY A 156 18.13 -7.16 0.01
N ARG A 157 18.25 -6.80 -1.27
CA ARG A 157 17.91 -5.47 -1.78
C ARG A 157 16.40 -5.18 -1.83
N ASN A 158 15.55 -6.20 -1.70
CA ASN A 158 14.09 -6.07 -1.77
C ASN A 158 13.44 -5.91 -0.38
N GLN A 159 13.88 -4.93 0.40
CA GLN A 159 13.53 -4.73 1.81
C GLN A 159 12.08 -4.27 2.06
N GLY A 160 11.27 -4.13 1.02
CA GLY A 160 9.90 -3.62 1.14
C GLY A 160 8.83 -4.67 1.48
N ILE A 161 9.20 -5.94 1.64
CA ILE A 161 8.25 -7.04 1.91
C ILE A 161 8.72 -7.76 3.17
N GLY A 162 8.33 -7.25 4.33
CA GLY A 162 8.57 -7.91 5.62
C GLY A 162 7.31 -8.58 6.15
N SER A 163 7.44 -9.42 7.18
CA SER A 163 6.32 -10.11 7.81
C SER A 163 6.59 -10.36 9.29
N PHE A 164 5.56 -10.37 10.09
CA PHE A 164 5.60 -10.86 11.47
C PHE A 164 5.47 -12.40 11.55
N ASP A 165 5.26 -13.08 10.42
CA ASP A 165 5.16 -14.54 10.38
C ASP A 165 6.55 -15.18 10.30
N VAL A 166 6.92 -15.97 11.32
CA VAL A 166 8.14 -16.80 11.36
C VAL A 166 8.24 -17.71 10.12
N GLY A 167 7.12 -18.15 9.57
CA GLY A 167 7.07 -18.94 8.32
C GLY A 167 7.70 -18.24 7.12
N SER A 168 7.86 -16.92 7.17
CA SER A 168 8.51 -16.14 6.12
C SER A 168 10.02 -16.37 6.01
N ILE A 169 10.67 -16.96 7.03
CA ILE A 169 12.08 -17.36 6.99
C ILE A 169 12.32 -18.37 5.87
N SER A 170 11.39 -19.30 5.66
CA SER A 170 11.47 -20.29 4.56
C SER A 170 11.44 -19.65 3.17
N LYS A 171 11.00 -18.39 3.08
CA LYS A 171 10.96 -17.57 1.85
C LYS A 171 12.21 -16.66 1.71
N GLY A 172 13.20 -16.80 2.59
CA GLY A 172 14.46 -16.05 2.55
C GLY A 172 14.48 -14.78 3.40
N ASN A 173 13.50 -14.57 4.28
CA ASN A 173 13.51 -13.46 5.25
C ASN A 173 14.41 -13.82 6.45
N THR A 174 15.04 -12.80 7.05
CA THR A 174 15.84 -12.90 8.26
C THR A 174 15.21 -12.08 9.38
N ASP A 175 15.39 -12.50 10.62
CA ASP A 175 14.98 -11.72 11.79
C ASP A 175 15.81 -10.42 11.82
N VAL A 176 15.12 -9.28 11.81
CA VAL A 176 15.72 -7.93 11.85
C VAL A 176 15.47 -7.23 13.19
N GLY A 177 14.99 -7.98 14.18
CA GLY A 177 14.68 -7.48 15.51
C GLY A 177 13.17 -7.34 15.75
N LYS A 178 12.85 -6.71 16.88
CA LYS A 178 11.47 -6.48 17.29
C LYS A 178 10.98 -5.13 16.82
N LEU A 179 9.74 -5.06 16.40
CA LEU A 179 9.02 -3.83 16.08
C LEU A 179 7.89 -3.60 17.08
N SER A 180 7.68 -2.34 17.43
CA SER A 180 6.62 -1.92 18.35
C SER A 180 5.28 -1.85 17.63
N LEU A 181 4.29 -2.52 18.20
CA LEU A 181 2.90 -2.47 17.80
C LEU A 181 2.07 -1.81 18.90
N VAL A 182 1.08 -1.02 18.50
CA VAL A 182 0.21 -0.31 19.43
C VAL A 182 -1.26 -0.58 19.11
N ARG A 183 -2.14 -0.49 20.10
CA ARG A 183 -3.57 -0.50 19.86
C ARG A 183 -4.01 0.86 19.33
N GLY A 184 -4.64 0.88 18.16
CA GLY A 184 -4.99 2.13 17.49
C GLY A 184 -5.92 3.03 18.31
N ASP A 185 -6.94 2.45 18.96
CA ASP A 185 -7.91 3.18 19.80
C ASP A 185 -7.28 3.86 21.03
N ASP A 186 -6.10 3.39 21.49
CA ASP A 186 -5.35 4.03 22.58
C ASP A 186 -4.37 5.07 22.03
N TYR A 187 -3.81 4.81 20.85
CA TYR A 187 -2.79 5.64 20.23
C TYR A 187 -3.35 6.90 19.57
N PHE A 188 -4.44 6.77 18.80
CA PHE A 188 -5.01 7.87 18.01
C PHE A 188 -5.38 9.09 18.87
N PRO A 189 -6.11 8.94 19.99
CA PRO A 189 -6.46 10.08 20.85
C PRO A 189 -5.23 10.79 21.44
N THR A 190 -4.20 10.03 21.83
CA THR A 190 -3.00 10.60 22.44
C THR A 190 -2.11 11.37 21.44
N HIS A 191 -2.31 11.13 20.14
CA HIS A 191 -1.59 11.80 19.06
C HIS A 191 -2.48 12.74 18.24
N SER A 192 -3.70 13.02 18.72
CA SER A 192 -4.67 13.91 18.07
C SER A 192 -4.99 13.48 16.62
N ILE A 193 -5.09 12.18 16.38
CA ILE A 193 -5.42 11.61 15.07
C ILE A 193 -6.93 11.44 14.97
N GLY A 194 -7.56 12.14 14.05
CA GLY A 194 -8.99 12.05 13.73
C GLY A 194 -9.67 13.42 13.64
N PRO A 195 -10.88 13.44 13.14
CA PRO A 195 -11.62 12.33 12.54
C PRO A 195 -11.03 11.87 11.21
N VAL A 196 -10.88 10.57 11.07
CA VAL A 196 -10.32 9.94 9.86
C VAL A 196 -11.41 9.84 8.78
N ALA A 197 -11.15 10.43 7.61
CA ALA A 197 -12.09 10.38 6.48
C ALA A 197 -11.83 9.16 5.58
N LEU A 198 -10.57 8.88 5.30
CA LEU A 198 -10.12 7.80 4.43
C LEU A 198 -8.94 7.06 5.07
N LEU A 199 -8.99 5.73 5.03
CA LEU A 199 -7.95 4.86 5.58
C LEU A 199 -7.52 3.84 4.54
N LYS A 200 -6.21 3.68 4.32
CA LYS A 200 -5.63 2.54 3.60
C LYS A 200 -4.92 1.66 4.61
N MET A 201 -5.12 0.35 4.52
CA MET A 201 -4.47 -0.65 5.37
C MET A 201 -3.88 -1.76 4.50
N ASP A 202 -2.59 -1.97 4.65
CA ASP A 202 -1.80 -2.99 3.97
C ASP A 202 -0.59 -3.30 4.86
N VAL A 203 -0.75 -4.29 5.73
CA VAL A 203 0.20 -4.63 6.80
C VAL A 203 0.66 -6.08 6.74
N GLU A 204 0.63 -6.64 5.53
CA GLU A 204 1.20 -7.94 5.17
C GLU A 204 0.70 -9.09 6.08
N GLY A 205 -0.63 -9.16 6.26
CA GLY A 205 -1.33 -10.22 7.00
C GLY A 205 -1.63 -9.88 8.47
N PHE A 206 -1.45 -8.63 8.89
CA PHE A 206 -1.79 -8.15 10.23
C PHE A 206 -3.06 -7.27 10.25
N GLU A 207 -3.82 -7.27 9.15
CA GLU A 207 -4.98 -6.40 8.94
C GLU A 207 -6.08 -6.65 9.97
N LYS A 208 -6.35 -7.92 10.30
CA LYS A 208 -7.41 -8.26 11.28
C LYS A 208 -7.11 -7.74 12.68
N PRO A 209 -5.93 -8.00 13.30
CA PRO A 209 -5.58 -7.39 14.59
C PRO A 209 -5.58 -5.86 14.55
N ALA A 210 -5.12 -5.24 13.45
CA ALA A 210 -5.09 -3.79 13.32
C ALA A 210 -6.51 -3.19 13.30
N LEU A 211 -7.46 -3.78 12.56
CA LEU A 211 -8.87 -3.36 12.55
C LEU A 211 -9.54 -3.58 13.91
N GLU A 212 -9.28 -4.70 14.57
CA GLU A 212 -9.76 -4.95 15.94
C GLU A 212 -9.29 -3.88 16.92
N GLY A 213 -8.04 -3.40 16.74
CA GLY A 213 -7.46 -2.33 17.56
C GLY A 213 -7.98 -0.93 17.25
N LEU A 214 -8.68 -0.75 16.13
CA LEU A 214 -9.28 0.51 15.70
C LEU A 214 -10.81 0.53 15.84
N ARG A 215 -11.40 -0.41 16.57
CA ARG A 215 -12.86 -0.59 16.63
C ARG A 215 -13.62 0.68 17.04
N ALA A 216 -13.15 1.39 18.07
CA ALA A 216 -13.79 2.62 18.54
C ALA A 216 -13.61 3.76 17.52
N THR A 217 -12.43 3.90 16.95
CA THR A 217 -12.13 4.86 15.88
C THR A 217 -13.02 4.63 14.67
N LEU A 218 -13.11 3.38 14.19
CA LEU A 218 -13.96 3.01 13.06
C LEU A 218 -15.45 3.27 13.34
N GLN A 219 -15.90 3.01 14.57
CA GLN A 219 -17.30 3.25 14.97
C GLN A 219 -17.62 4.75 15.02
N HIS A 220 -16.69 5.57 15.49
CA HIS A 220 -16.89 7.01 15.66
C HIS A 220 -16.75 7.75 14.31
N ASP A 221 -15.64 7.52 13.58
CA ASP A 221 -15.28 8.29 12.41
C ASP A 221 -15.96 7.77 11.13
N ARG A 222 -16.30 6.48 11.10
CA ARG A 222 -16.88 5.78 9.94
C ARG A 222 -16.14 6.12 8.65
N PRO A 223 -14.80 5.88 8.59
CA PRO A 223 -14.01 6.20 7.42
C PRO A 223 -14.37 5.31 6.22
N MET A 224 -14.16 5.81 5.01
CA MET A 224 -13.99 4.93 3.86
C MET A 224 -12.65 4.19 4.02
N LEU A 225 -12.63 2.87 3.87
CA LEU A 225 -11.47 2.04 4.10
C LEU A 225 -11.07 1.30 2.83
N VAL A 226 -9.77 1.26 2.53
CA VAL A 226 -9.19 0.28 1.61
C VAL A 226 -8.30 -0.65 2.41
N CYS A 227 -8.60 -1.95 2.38
CA CYS A 227 -7.84 -2.98 3.07
C CYS A 227 -7.30 -4.00 2.08
N GLU A 228 -5.98 -4.27 2.10
CA GLU A 228 -5.45 -5.41 1.37
C GLU A 228 -5.82 -6.69 2.11
N ILE A 229 -6.57 -7.56 1.47
CA ILE A 229 -6.97 -8.85 2.03
C ILE A 229 -6.08 -9.93 1.44
N SER A 230 -5.26 -10.55 2.29
CA SER A 230 -4.63 -11.84 2.01
C SER A 230 -5.58 -12.96 2.39
N TYR A 231 -5.90 -13.86 1.45
CA TYR A 231 -6.84 -14.97 1.70
C TYR A 231 -6.18 -16.18 2.38
N GLU A 232 -4.88 -16.14 2.55
CA GLU A 232 -4.08 -17.19 3.19
C GLU A 232 -3.24 -16.58 4.33
N GLY A 233 -3.05 -17.34 5.41
CA GLY A 233 -2.23 -16.92 6.56
C GLY A 233 -2.93 -17.17 7.90
N LYS A 234 -2.16 -17.19 8.97
CA LYS A 234 -2.68 -17.50 10.32
C LYS A 234 -3.62 -16.43 10.87
N LEU A 235 -3.41 -15.17 10.48
CA LEU A 235 -4.21 -14.02 10.91
C LEU A 235 -5.14 -13.51 9.80
N ALA A 236 -5.22 -14.24 8.67
CA ALA A 236 -6.10 -13.89 7.58
C ALA A 236 -7.58 -14.00 8.00
N PHE A 237 -8.41 -13.21 7.36
CA PHE A 237 -9.85 -13.35 7.52
C PHE A 237 -10.34 -14.67 6.89
N GLY A 238 -11.15 -15.40 7.62
CA GLY A 238 -11.69 -16.69 7.17
C GLY A 238 -12.83 -16.57 6.16
N SER A 239 -13.53 -15.43 6.15
CA SER A 239 -14.68 -15.18 5.28
C SER A 239 -14.95 -13.68 5.12
N ARG A 240 -15.88 -13.36 4.19
CA ARG A 240 -16.42 -12.01 4.04
C ARG A 240 -17.08 -11.51 5.33
N ASP A 241 -17.81 -12.38 6.02
CA ASP A 241 -18.51 -12.03 7.25
C ASP A 241 -17.54 -11.83 8.42
N ASP A 242 -16.44 -12.58 8.45
CA ASP A 242 -15.35 -12.38 9.41
C ASP A 242 -14.67 -11.02 9.21
N PHE A 243 -14.48 -10.57 7.96
CA PHE A 243 -14.00 -9.23 7.67
C PHE A 243 -15.03 -8.16 8.10
N LEU A 244 -16.30 -8.32 7.74
CA LEU A 244 -17.37 -7.39 8.13
C LEU A 244 -17.53 -7.29 9.65
N ALA A 245 -17.29 -8.36 10.40
CA ALA A 245 -17.35 -8.35 11.86
C ALA A 245 -16.29 -7.46 12.55
N THR A 246 -15.24 -7.07 11.82
CA THR A 246 -14.26 -6.11 12.31
C THR A 246 -14.63 -4.65 12.03
N LEU A 247 -15.65 -4.44 11.20
CA LEU A 247 -16.15 -3.13 10.81
C LEU A 247 -17.43 -2.78 11.58
N PRO A 248 -17.77 -1.49 11.70
CA PRO A 248 -19.09 -1.06 12.17
C PRO A 248 -20.20 -1.61 11.26
N PRO A 249 -21.45 -1.68 11.76
CA PRO A 249 -22.61 -2.05 10.93
C PRO A 249 -22.73 -1.15 9.67
N ASP A 250 -23.42 -1.69 8.66
CA ASP A 250 -23.79 -0.98 7.45
C ASP A 250 -22.60 -0.51 6.59
N TYR A 251 -21.55 -1.33 6.52
CA TYR A 251 -20.50 -1.19 5.52
C TYR A 251 -20.77 -2.06 4.29
N GLU A 252 -20.69 -1.46 3.13
CA GLU A 252 -20.74 -2.15 1.84
C GLU A 252 -19.33 -2.41 1.30
N LEU A 253 -19.13 -3.59 0.69
CA LEU A 253 -17.83 -4.00 0.18
C LEU A 253 -17.76 -3.96 -1.34
N PHE A 254 -16.63 -3.44 -1.84
CA PHE A 254 -16.32 -3.36 -3.27
C PHE A 254 -14.90 -3.85 -3.52
N ALA A 255 -14.67 -4.34 -4.74
CA ALA A 255 -13.35 -4.76 -5.20
C ALA A 255 -13.01 -4.10 -6.55
N PHE A 256 -11.73 -3.88 -6.78
CA PHE A 256 -11.25 -3.43 -8.08
C PHE A 256 -11.50 -4.50 -9.15
N ASN A 257 -12.03 -4.09 -10.30
CA ASN A 257 -12.31 -4.98 -11.45
C ASN A 257 -11.00 -5.44 -12.12
N THR A 258 -10.20 -6.23 -11.41
CA THR A 258 -8.91 -6.75 -11.86
C THR A 258 -8.98 -8.22 -12.28
N ARG A 259 -10.16 -8.86 -12.14
CA ARG A 259 -10.34 -10.29 -12.34
C ARG A 259 -11.48 -10.61 -13.31
N HIS A 260 -11.48 -11.84 -13.80
CA HIS A 260 -12.60 -12.46 -14.51
C HIS A 260 -13.64 -12.99 -13.51
N ALA A 261 -14.81 -13.39 -13.98
CA ALA A 261 -15.88 -13.94 -13.15
C ALA A 261 -15.48 -15.26 -12.44
N ASP A 262 -14.55 -16.02 -13.02
CA ASP A 262 -13.97 -17.23 -12.44
C ASP A 262 -12.88 -16.96 -11.37
N GLY A 263 -12.63 -15.69 -11.03
CA GLY A 263 -11.62 -15.29 -10.05
C GLY A 263 -10.19 -15.21 -10.60
N SER A 264 -9.93 -15.64 -11.82
CA SER A 264 -8.59 -15.54 -12.44
C SER A 264 -8.22 -14.08 -12.75
N LYS A 265 -6.90 -13.78 -12.73
CA LYS A 265 -6.41 -12.42 -13.01
C LYS A 265 -6.66 -12.02 -14.47
N ALA A 266 -7.37 -10.92 -14.70
CA ALA A 266 -7.58 -10.31 -16.00
C ALA A 266 -6.31 -9.59 -16.49
N LYS A 267 -5.31 -10.34 -16.96
CA LYS A 267 -3.95 -9.84 -17.26
C LYS A 267 -3.92 -8.61 -18.17
N ARG A 268 -4.76 -8.54 -19.22
CA ARG A 268 -4.82 -7.39 -20.14
C ARG A 268 -5.37 -6.15 -19.43
N ARG A 269 -6.46 -6.30 -18.67
CA ARG A 269 -7.09 -5.22 -17.89
C ARG A 269 -6.12 -4.71 -16.82
N GLY A 270 -5.51 -5.59 -16.03
CA GLY A 270 -4.51 -5.22 -15.04
C GLY A 270 -3.27 -4.54 -15.63
N SER A 271 -2.80 -4.99 -16.81
CA SER A 271 -1.68 -4.33 -17.51
C SER A 271 -2.04 -2.93 -18.03
N ARG A 272 -3.28 -2.71 -18.48
CA ARG A 272 -3.79 -1.39 -18.89
C ARG A 272 -3.93 -0.48 -17.67
N ALA A 273 -4.58 -0.96 -16.62
CA ALA A 273 -4.78 -0.24 -15.37
C ALA A 273 -3.46 0.24 -14.76
N ARG A 274 -2.44 -0.63 -14.69
CA ARG A 274 -1.11 -0.27 -14.19
C ARG A 274 -0.47 0.89 -14.96
N ARG A 275 -0.69 0.99 -16.26
CA ARG A 275 -0.15 2.09 -17.08
C ARG A 275 -0.96 3.37 -16.96
N SER A 276 -2.28 3.27 -17.08
CA SER A 276 -3.17 4.44 -17.12
C SER A 276 -3.57 4.95 -15.73
N GLY A 277 -3.61 4.06 -14.72
CA GLY A 277 -4.24 4.33 -13.43
C GLY A 277 -5.76 4.16 -13.47
N ALA A 278 -6.32 3.64 -14.59
CA ALA A 278 -7.76 3.41 -14.67
C ALA A 278 -8.21 2.36 -13.65
N PHE A 279 -9.30 2.65 -12.97
CA PHE A 279 -9.96 1.72 -12.07
C PHE A 279 -11.47 1.65 -12.32
N GLU A 280 -12.05 0.58 -11.90
CA GLU A 280 -13.48 0.35 -11.82
C GLU A 280 -13.75 -0.51 -10.59
N LEU A 281 -14.71 -0.15 -9.78
CA LEU A 281 -15.16 -0.92 -8.62
C LEU A 281 -16.42 -1.71 -8.94
N LEU A 282 -16.44 -2.94 -8.49
CA LEU A 282 -17.61 -3.82 -8.53
C LEU A 282 -17.98 -4.20 -7.08
N PRO A 283 -19.27 -4.49 -6.79
CA PRO A 283 -19.67 -5.07 -5.52
C PRO A 283 -18.85 -6.33 -5.21
N PHE A 284 -18.33 -6.44 -3.99
CA PHE A 284 -17.59 -7.60 -3.55
C PHE A 284 -18.53 -8.63 -2.92
N THR A 285 -18.86 -9.67 -3.67
CA THR A 285 -19.89 -10.66 -3.29
C THR A 285 -19.34 -12.05 -2.96
N SER A 286 -18.12 -12.37 -3.39
CA SER A 286 -17.53 -13.70 -3.21
C SER A 286 -16.16 -13.65 -2.56
N TRP A 287 -15.97 -14.45 -1.50
CA TRP A 287 -14.69 -14.65 -0.84
C TRP A 287 -13.83 -15.65 -1.61
N ARG A 288 -12.52 -15.43 -1.65
CA ARG A 288 -11.63 -16.31 -2.41
C ARG A 288 -10.83 -17.24 -1.50
N GLN A 289 -10.17 -18.22 -2.14
CA GLN A 289 -9.38 -19.23 -1.46
C GLN A 289 -7.90 -18.87 -1.36
N SER A 290 -7.40 -17.99 -2.25
CA SER A 290 -5.98 -17.67 -2.32
C SER A 290 -5.70 -16.33 -2.99
N GLY A 291 -4.48 -15.81 -2.76
CA GLY A 291 -3.97 -14.57 -3.30
C GLY A 291 -4.38 -13.35 -2.46
N GLN A 292 -4.33 -12.17 -3.07
CA GLN A 292 -4.59 -10.89 -2.40
C GLN A 292 -5.48 -10.02 -3.27
N ASP A 293 -6.32 -9.19 -2.64
CA ASP A 293 -7.11 -8.14 -3.29
C ASP A 293 -7.20 -6.91 -2.37
N ASN A 294 -7.20 -5.73 -2.97
CA ASN A 294 -7.60 -4.50 -2.30
C ASN A 294 -9.13 -4.43 -2.26
N ILE A 295 -9.70 -4.51 -1.07
CA ILE A 295 -11.14 -4.40 -0.82
C ILE A 295 -11.45 -3.01 -0.28
N VAL A 296 -12.43 -2.36 -0.89
CA VAL A 296 -12.97 -1.08 -0.42
C VAL A 296 -14.18 -1.38 0.46
N ALA A 297 -14.13 -0.96 1.71
CA ALA A 297 -15.26 -0.95 2.63
C ALA A 297 -15.75 0.49 2.78
N CYS A 298 -17.00 0.72 2.44
CA CYS A 298 -17.62 2.04 2.42
C CYS A 298 -18.86 2.04 3.32
N PRO A 299 -18.99 2.97 4.29
CA PRO A 299 -20.22 3.14 5.04
C PRO A 299 -21.40 3.40 4.10
N ALA A 300 -22.56 2.80 4.36
CA ALA A 300 -23.73 2.91 3.49
C ALA A 300 -24.12 4.36 3.20
N GLU A 301 -24.03 5.22 4.20
CA GLU A 301 -24.33 6.66 4.07
C GLU A 301 -23.32 7.43 3.20
N LYS A 302 -22.13 6.85 2.92
CA LYS A 302 -21.09 7.45 2.08
C LYS A 302 -20.98 6.80 0.69
N THR A 303 -21.81 5.80 0.37
CA THR A 303 -21.72 5.08 -0.92
C THR A 303 -22.01 5.98 -2.13
N GLY A 304 -22.76 7.05 -1.95
CA GLY A 304 -22.96 8.10 -2.96
C GLY A 304 -21.69 8.91 -3.29
N LEU A 305 -20.70 8.91 -2.38
CA LEU A 305 -19.42 9.60 -2.55
C LEU A 305 -18.32 8.67 -3.10
N LEU A 306 -18.60 7.37 -3.18
CA LEU A 306 -17.63 6.37 -3.64
C LEU A 306 -17.37 6.52 -5.14
N PRO A 307 -16.12 6.82 -5.58
CA PRO A 307 -15.80 6.84 -7.00
C PRO A 307 -15.82 5.41 -7.55
N ARG A 308 -16.78 5.08 -8.40
CA ARG A 308 -16.94 3.75 -8.98
C ARG A 308 -15.95 3.48 -10.11
N HIS A 309 -15.50 4.50 -10.79
CA HIS A 309 -14.50 4.47 -11.86
C HIS A 309 -13.89 5.85 -12.02
N ASN A 310 -12.68 5.93 -12.56
CA ASN A 310 -12.13 7.17 -13.09
C ASN A 310 -12.34 7.22 -14.61
N ARG A 311 -12.41 8.43 -15.14
CA ARG A 311 -12.52 8.70 -16.58
C ARG A 311 -11.17 8.67 -17.29
#